data_e600de7e4170ba31f5824f59ed567d4c
#
_entry.id   e600de7e4170ba31f5824f59ed567d4c
#
_cell.length_a   1.000
_cell.length_b   1.000
_cell.length_c   1.000
_cell.angle_alpha   90.00
_cell.angle_beta   90.00
_cell.angle_gamma   90.00
#
_symmetry.space_group_name_H-M   'P 1'
#
loop_
_entity.id
_entity.type
_entity.pdbx_description
1 polymer ?
#
loop_
_entity_poly.entity_id
_entity_poly.type
_entity_poly.pdbx_seq_one_letter_code
_entity_poly.pdbx_strand_id
1 'polypeptide(L)'
;MLQIYEKRADNVVQKRVFLIFLGLLLMQTLAFAQSDSKITIQQKDITVGDAWKTVERQSKMSINDSDSELKGKKSADLNVEDVSVTTALDAILKGTGFSYQIQGNYIIVTEKKPATAQSVKDIKGKVTDENGEPLIGV
;
A
#
# COMPACT_ATOMS: atom_id res chain seq x y z
N MET A 1 -1.03 -22.06 -59.96
CA MET A 1 -0.13 -21.01 -59.50
C MET A 1 -0.73 -20.11 -58.37
N LEU A 2 -2.00 -19.80 -58.40
CA LEU A 2 -2.67 -18.95 -57.35
C LEU A 2 -2.69 -19.58 -55.95
N GLN A 3 -2.88 -20.87 -55.83
CA GLN A 3 -2.96 -21.55 -54.49
C GLN A 3 -1.66 -21.50 -53.67
N ILE A 4 -0.51 -21.38 -54.33
CA ILE A 4 0.78 -21.31 -53.64
C ILE A 4 1.00 -19.93 -53.01
N TYR A 5 0.46 -18.88 -53.61
CA TYR A 5 0.54 -17.51 -53.07
C TYR A 5 -0.36 -17.30 -51.86
N GLU A 6 -1.57 -17.84 -51.85
CA GLU A 6 -2.49 -17.79 -50.71
C GLU A 6 -1.89 -18.49 -49.48
N LYS A 7 -1.39 -19.70 -49.64
CA LYS A 7 -0.79 -20.47 -48.53
C LYS A 7 0.46 -19.82 -47.95
N ARG A 8 1.19 -19.01 -48.76
CA ARG A 8 2.37 -18.27 -48.31
C ARG A 8 1.97 -17.01 -47.57
N ALA A 9 0.91 -16.31 -47.97
CA ALA A 9 0.36 -15.14 -47.31
C ALA A 9 -0.20 -15.48 -45.94
N ASP A 10 -0.95 -16.57 -45.81
CA ASP A 10 -1.51 -17.04 -44.54
C ASP A 10 -0.42 -17.39 -43.52
N ASN A 11 0.68 -18.00 -43.99
CA ASN A 11 1.77 -18.37 -43.12
C ASN A 11 2.56 -17.14 -42.58
N VAL A 12 2.64 -16.07 -43.38
CA VAL A 12 3.28 -14.81 -42.97
C VAL A 12 2.38 -14.05 -42.01
N VAL A 13 1.09 -14.01 -42.25
CA VAL A 13 0.10 -13.36 -41.38
C VAL A 13 0.03 -14.11 -40.03
N GLN A 14 -0.05 -15.43 -40.06
CA GLN A 14 -0.05 -16.24 -38.83
C GLN A 14 1.23 -16.06 -38.00
N LYS A 15 2.39 -16.00 -38.63
CA LYS A 15 3.65 -15.72 -37.91
C LYS A 15 3.68 -14.33 -37.29
N ARG A 16 3.16 -13.33 -38.00
CA ARG A 16 3.06 -11.94 -37.46
C ARG A 16 2.09 -11.85 -36.29
N VAL A 17 0.92 -12.49 -36.40
CA VAL A 17 -0.09 -12.56 -35.33
C VAL A 17 0.48 -13.31 -34.13
N PHE A 18 1.20 -14.40 -34.35
CA PHE A 18 1.84 -15.16 -33.27
C PHE A 18 2.94 -14.35 -32.56
N LEU A 19 3.75 -13.59 -33.30
CA LEU A 19 4.77 -12.70 -32.71
C LEU A 19 4.15 -11.57 -31.92
N ILE A 20 3.04 -10.98 -32.39
CA ILE A 20 2.31 -9.93 -31.66
C ILE A 20 1.70 -10.52 -30.37
N PHE A 21 1.12 -11.72 -30.46
CA PHE A 21 0.52 -12.40 -29.29
C PHE A 21 1.60 -12.81 -28.27
N LEU A 22 2.75 -13.27 -28.73
CA LEU A 22 3.90 -13.58 -27.89
C LEU A 22 4.47 -12.32 -27.23
N GLY A 23 4.53 -11.20 -27.95
CA GLY A 23 4.93 -9.90 -27.41
C GLY A 23 3.96 -9.37 -26.36
N LEU A 24 2.65 -9.54 -26.60
CA LEU A 24 1.60 -9.15 -25.63
C LEU A 24 1.65 -10.02 -24.36
N LEU A 25 1.94 -11.32 -24.51
CA LEU A 25 2.08 -12.25 -23.38
C LEU A 25 3.32 -11.95 -22.53
N LEU A 26 4.43 -11.52 -23.15
CA LEU A 26 5.64 -11.12 -22.45
C LEU A 26 5.48 -9.79 -21.68
N MET A 27 4.60 -8.89 -22.13
CA MET A 27 4.31 -7.64 -21.42
C MET A 27 3.52 -7.82 -20.11
N GLN A 28 2.81 -8.94 -19.96
CA GLN A 28 2.01 -9.18 -18.75
C GLN A 28 2.85 -9.64 -17.54
N THR A 29 4.09 -10.06 -17.73
CA THR A 29 4.96 -10.52 -16.64
C THR A 29 5.66 -9.40 -15.86
N LEU A 30 5.57 -8.15 -16.32
CA LEU A 30 6.21 -7.00 -15.67
C LEU A 30 5.35 -6.34 -14.59
N ALA A 31 4.08 -6.72 -14.44
CA ALA A 31 3.14 -6.04 -13.54
C ALA A 31 3.15 -6.56 -12.09
N PHE A 32 3.87 -7.63 -11.76
CA PHE A 32 3.88 -8.24 -10.42
C PHE A 32 5.25 -8.33 -9.75
N ALA A 33 6.20 -7.52 -10.17
CA ALA A 33 7.39 -7.28 -9.35
C ALA A 33 7.05 -6.28 -8.23
N GLN A 34 6.03 -6.53 -7.43
CA GLN A 34 6.01 -6.03 -6.07
C GLN A 34 7.21 -6.69 -5.41
N SER A 35 8.20 -5.87 -5.13
CA SER A 35 9.40 -6.25 -4.42
C SER A 35 8.97 -6.89 -3.09
N ASP A 36 8.91 -8.20 -3.07
CA ASP A 36 8.62 -8.99 -1.85
C ASP A 36 9.91 -8.95 -1.01
N SER A 37 10.28 -7.73 -0.62
CA SER A 37 11.47 -7.50 0.18
C SER A 37 11.28 -8.20 1.51
N LYS A 38 12.15 -9.17 1.77
CA LYS A 38 12.16 -9.91 3.00
C LYS A 38 12.94 -9.15 4.06
N ILE A 39 12.37 -9.05 5.24
CA ILE A 39 12.94 -8.32 6.38
C ILE A 39 13.35 -9.30 7.47
N THR A 40 14.58 -9.13 7.94
CA THR A 40 15.11 -9.86 9.09
C THR A 40 15.62 -8.87 10.13
N ILE A 41 15.07 -8.93 11.34
CA ILE A 41 15.50 -8.13 12.50
C ILE A 41 15.52 -9.06 13.70
N GLN A 42 16.73 -9.31 14.24
CA GLN A 42 16.95 -10.13 15.43
C GLN A 42 17.70 -9.29 16.46
N GLN A 43 16.97 -8.40 17.15
CA GLN A 43 17.55 -7.50 18.13
C GLN A 43 16.64 -7.35 19.34
N LYS A 44 17.26 -7.32 20.54
CA LYS A 44 16.59 -6.99 21.78
C LYS A 44 16.79 -5.51 22.08
N ASP A 45 15.81 -4.91 22.77
CA ASP A 45 15.85 -3.50 23.18
C ASP A 45 16.13 -2.50 22.03
N ILE A 46 15.71 -2.83 20.82
CA ILE A 46 15.87 -1.95 19.66
C ILE A 46 14.92 -0.76 19.75
N THR A 47 15.38 0.42 19.33
CA THR A 47 14.50 1.58 19.16
C THR A 47 13.69 1.46 17.87
N VAL A 48 12.52 2.06 17.83
CA VAL A 48 11.70 2.13 16.60
C VAL A 48 12.50 2.76 15.46
N GLY A 49 13.27 3.82 15.74
CA GLY A 49 14.10 4.49 14.74
C GLY A 49 15.19 3.59 14.13
N ASP A 50 15.83 2.73 14.94
CA ASP A 50 16.85 1.83 14.42
C ASP A 50 16.23 0.64 13.68
N ALA A 51 15.07 0.16 14.13
CA ALA A 51 14.30 -0.83 13.40
C ALA A 51 13.89 -0.30 12.01
N TRP A 52 13.45 0.97 11.92
CA TRP A 52 13.11 1.60 10.65
C TRP A 52 14.27 1.70 9.69
N LYS A 53 15.45 2.14 10.16
CA LYS A 53 16.67 2.16 9.32
C LYS A 53 16.97 0.77 8.73
N THR A 54 16.70 -0.29 9.50
CA THR A 54 16.88 -1.64 9.03
C THR A 54 15.85 -2.02 7.96
N VAL A 55 14.57 -1.67 8.17
CA VAL A 55 13.52 -1.87 7.17
C VAL A 55 13.83 -1.08 5.89
N GLU A 56 14.16 0.21 5.97
CA GLU A 56 14.50 1.05 4.81
C GLU A 56 15.67 0.45 4.00
N ARG A 57 16.72 0.01 4.70
CA ARG A 57 17.88 -0.59 4.03
C ARG A 57 17.55 -1.89 3.31
N GLN A 58 16.72 -2.75 3.90
CA GLN A 58 16.37 -4.06 3.34
C GLN A 58 15.28 -3.96 2.28
N SER A 59 14.26 -3.13 2.50
CA SER A 59 13.13 -2.98 1.58
C SER A 59 13.38 -2.00 0.43
N LYS A 60 14.37 -1.11 0.55
CA LYS A 60 14.59 0.05 -0.35
C LYS A 60 13.41 1.04 -0.34
N MET A 61 12.54 0.98 0.64
CA MET A 61 11.44 1.91 0.85
C MET A 61 11.87 3.00 1.82
N SER A 62 11.27 4.18 1.72
CA SER A 62 11.51 5.28 2.63
C SER A 62 10.40 5.39 3.65
N ILE A 63 10.74 5.53 4.93
CA ILE A 63 9.78 5.72 6.01
C ILE A 63 9.62 7.22 6.28
N ASN A 64 8.41 7.72 6.11
CA ASN A 64 8.03 9.07 6.45
C ASN A 64 7.19 9.03 7.73
N ASP A 65 7.75 9.56 8.80
CA ASP A 65 7.06 9.75 10.06
C ASP A 65 6.86 11.23 10.34
N SER A 66 5.73 11.57 10.90
CA SER A 66 5.42 12.92 11.36
C SER A 66 5.82 13.16 12.81
N ASP A 67 6.27 12.13 13.52
CA ASP A 67 6.53 12.19 14.95
C ASP A 67 7.96 11.74 15.30
N SER A 68 8.80 12.74 15.64
CA SER A 68 10.18 12.50 16.05
C SER A 68 10.31 11.74 17.38
N GLU A 69 9.29 11.81 18.25
CA GLU A 69 9.32 11.13 19.56
C GLU A 69 9.17 9.62 19.40
N LEU A 70 8.48 9.17 18.35
CA LEU A 70 8.30 7.75 18.08
C LEU A 70 9.64 7.05 17.82
N LYS A 71 10.59 7.74 17.18
CA LYS A 71 11.92 7.17 16.88
C LYS A 71 12.69 6.75 18.12
N GLY A 72 12.54 7.49 19.21
CA GLY A 72 13.21 7.21 20.49
C GLY A 72 12.51 6.15 21.33
N LYS A 73 11.26 5.79 21.02
CA LYS A 73 10.54 4.75 21.77
C LYS A 73 11.20 3.38 21.55
N LYS A 74 11.28 2.62 22.62
CA LYS A 74 11.69 1.22 22.52
C LYS A 74 10.58 0.42 21.82
N SER A 75 10.98 -0.34 20.82
CA SER A 75 10.13 -1.40 20.28
C SER A 75 10.19 -2.61 21.22
N ALA A 76 9.20 -3.48 21.12
CA ALA A 76 9.31 -4.80 21.73
C ALA A 76 10.54 -5.55 21.17
N ASP A 77 11.02 -6.56 21.87
CA ASP A 77 12.08 -7.44 21.34
C ASP A 77 11.67 -7.94 19.95
N LEU A 78 12.44 -7.55 18.94
CA LEU A 78 12.17 -7.92 17.57
C LEU A 78 12.97 -9.15 17.18
N ASN A 79 12.26 -10.23 16.96
CA ASN A 79 12.83 -11.47 16.43
C ASN A 79 11.96 -11.91 15.24
N VAL A 80 12.20 -11.27 14.10
CA VAL A 80 11.54 -11.58 12.83
C VAL A 80 12.58 -11.96 11.79
N GLU A 81 12.34 -13.05 11.07
CA GLU A 81 13.25 -13.59 10.07
C GLU A 81 12.48 -13.88 8.79
N ASP A 82 13.00 -13.37 7.68
CA ASP A 82 12.44 -13.59 6.33
C ASP A 82 10.94 -13.27 6.20
N VAL A 83 10.50 -12.20 6.87
CA VAL A 83 9.09 -11.77 6.86
C VAL A 83 8.84 -10.65 5.85
N SER A 84 7.57 -10.43 5.47
CA SER A 84 7.19 -9.31 4.63
C SER A 84 7.40 -7.97 5.34
N VAL A 85 7.53 -6.89 4.56
CA VAL A 85 7.64 -5.53 5.11
C VAL A 85 6.47 -5.21 6.05
N THR A 86 5.25 -5.60 5.67
CA THR A 86 4.04 -5.38 6.48
C THR A 86 4.14 -6.09 7.83
N THR A 87 4.54 -7.35 7.84
CA THR A 87 4.71 -8.13 9.08
C THR A 87 5.78 -7.52 9.99
N ALA A 88 6.89 -7.05 9.40
CA ALA A 88 7.94 -6.37 10.16
C ALA A 88 7.44 -5.06 10.77
N LEU A 89 6.71 -4.24 10.01
CA LEU A 89 6.12 -2.98 10.49
C LEU A 89 5.10 -3.22 11.60
N ASP A 90 4.25 -4.23 11.47
CA ASP A 90 3.29 -4.61 12.51
C ASP A 90 4.01 -4.99 13.81
N ALA A 91 5.10 -5.73 13.72
CA ALA A 91 5.91 -6.09 14.89
C ALA A 91 6.57 -4.86 15.53
N ILE A 92 7.14 -3.95 14.73
CA ILE A 92 7.80 -2.73 15.20
C ILE A 92 6.82 -1.80 15.91
N LEU A 93 5.64 -1.59 15.31
CA LEU A 93 4.65 -0.63 15.80
C LEU A 93 3.70 -1.20 16.85
N LYS A 94 3.84 -2.49 17.18
CA LYS A 94 3.01 -3.14 18.19
C LYS A 94 3.11 -2.43 19.53
N GLY A 95 1.98 -1.95 20.05
CA GLY A 95 1.90 -1.28 21.35
C GLY A 95 2.37 0.17 21.36
N THR A 96 2.80 0.74 20.23
CA THR A 96 3.26 2.14 20.16
C THR A 96 2.12 3.15 20.04
N GLY A 97 0.92 2.72 19.60
CA GLY A 97 -0.20 3.62 19.32
C GLY A 97 -0.15 4.23 17.91
N PHE A 98 0.73 3.74 17.04
CA PHE A 98 0.86 4.20 15.66
C PHE A 98 0.38 3.14 14.66
N SER A 99 0.05 3.62 13.46
CA SER A 99 -0.32 2.81 12.30
C SER A 99 0.48 3.29 11.09
N TYR A 100 0.48 2.50 10.02
CA TYR A 100 1.18 2.84 8.79
C TYR A 100 0.31 2.63 7.56
N GLN A 101 0.67 3.29 6.47
CA GLN A 101 0.15 3.09 5.13
C GLN A 101 1.31 2.98 4.15
N ILE A 102 1.23 2.06 3.20
CA ILE A 102 2.23 1.92 2.15
C ILE A 102 1.68 2.57 0.88
N GLN A 103 2.41 3.55 0.35
CA GLN A 103 2.09 4.26 -0.88
C GLN A 103 3.28 4.22 -1.83
N GLY A 104 3.23 3.31 -2.80
CA GLY A 104 4.36 3.08 -3.71
C GLY A 104 5.61 2.65 -2.94
N ASN A 105 6.66 3.48 -2.98
CA ASN A 105 7.93 3.23 -2.29
C ASN A 105 8.04 3.95 -0.92
N TYR A 106 6.93 4.49 -0.42
CA TYR A 106 6.89 5.22 0.85
C TYR A 106 6.03 4.49 1.87
N ILE A 107 6.51 4.46 3.10
CA ILE A 107 5.78 4.00 4.28
C ILE A 107 5.47 5.25 5.11
N ILE A 108 4.19 5.58 5.21
CA ILE A 108 3.71 6.76 5.95
C ILE A 108 3.23 6.27 7.31
N VAL A 109 3.87 6.73 8.39
CA VAL A 109 3.51 6.38 9.76
C VAL A 109 2.73 7.54 10.39
N THR A 110 1.59 7.22 10.97
CA THR A 110 0.69 8.19 11.61
C THR A 110 0.22 7.66 12.97
N GLU A 111 -0.05 8.56 13.88
CA GLU A 111 -0.66 8.19 15.15
C GLU A 111 -2.02 7.53 14.91
N LYS A 112 -2.24 6.40 15.55
CA LYS A 112 -3.52 5.72 15.51
C LYS A 112 -4.50 6.55 16.31
N LYS A 113 -5.26 7.43 15.64
CA LYS A 113 -6.39 8.08 16.27
C LYS A 113 -7.23 6.98 16.94
N PRO A 114 -7.53 7.07 18.24
CA PRO A 114 -8.52 6.19 18.82
C PRO A 114 -9.72 6.27 17.88
N ALA A 115 -10.27 5.13 17.51
CA ALA A 115 -11.53 5.09 16.78
C ALA A 115 -12.56 5.71 17.72
N THR A 116 -12.59 7.03 17.79
CA THR A 116 -13.77 7.77 18.20
C THR A 116 -14.77 7.33 17.16
N ALA A 117 -15.69 6.45 17.60
CA ALA A 117 -16.92 6.24 16.87
C ALA A 117 -17.29 7.61 16.35
N GLN A 118 -17.31 7.75 15.01
CA GLN A 118 -17.86 8.95 14.43
C GLN A 118 -19.27 9.02 15.01
N SER A 119 -19.42 9.79 16.07
CA SER A 119 -20.75 10.20 16.49
C SER A 119 -21.23 10.99 15.29
N VAL A 120 -22.08 10.37 14.51
CA VAL A 120 -22.89 11.05 13.52
C VAL A 120 -23.56 12.17 14.30
N LYS A 121 -23.02 13.37 14.17
CA LYS A 121 -23.62 14.53 14.80
C LYS A 121 -24.87 14.78 13.96
N ASP A 122 -25.98 14.26 14.46
CA ASP A 122 -27.28 14.51 13.88
C ASP A 122 -27.51 16.03 13.94
N ILE A 123 -27.26 16.69 12.81
CA ILE A 123 -27.52 18.12 12.67
C ILE A 123 -29.02 18.24 12.41
N LYS A 124 -29.78 18.43 13.44
CA LYS A 124 -31.20 18.77 13.34
C LYS A 124 -31.30 20.27 13.09
N GLY A 125 -31.56 20.65 11.85
CA GLY A 125 -31.92 22.00 11.47
C GLY A 125 -33.44 22.14 11.40
N LYS A 126 -34.00 23.24 11.91
CA LYS A 126 -35.40 23.65 11.70
C LYS A 126 -35.41 24.69 10.59
N VAL A 127 -36.11 24.39 9.51
CA VAL A 127 -36.32 25.36 8.42
C VAL A 127 -37.61 26.13 8.72
N THR A 128 -37.53 27.44 8.85
CA THR A 128 -38.65 28.34 9.11
C THR A 128 -38.76 29.35 7.99
N ASP A 129 -39.96 29.86 7.74
CA ASP A 129 -40.21 31.01 6.86
C ASP A 129 -39.75 32.33 7.50
N GLU A 130 -39.98 33.44 6.78
CA GLU A 130 -39.65 34.80 7.23
C GLU A 130 -40.39 35.22 8.52
N ASN A 131 -41.47 34.56 8.88
CA ASN A 131 -42.28 34.82 10.06
C ASN A 131 -41.96 33.88 11.23
N GLY A 132 -41.00 32.93 11.03
CA GLY A 132 -40.55 31.99 12.05
C GLY A 132 -41.42 30.73 12.13
N GLU A 133 -42.34 30.48 11.20
CA GLU A 133 -43.17 29.30 11.16
C GLU A 133 -42.44 28.12 10.49
N PRO A 134 -42.59 26.88 11.00
CA PRO A 134 -41.93 25.70 10.42
C PRO A 134 -42.51 25.41 9.03
N LEU A 135 -41.65 25.29 8.03
CA LEU A 135 -42.05 24.81 6.70
C LEU A 135 -42.35 23.32 6.78
N ILE A 136 -43.61 22.94 6.54
CA ILE A 136 -44.07 21.56 6.53
C ILE A 136 -43.89 21.00 5.12
N GLY A 137 -43.11 19.97 4.95
CA GLY A 137 -43.02 19.20 3.71
C GLY A 137 -41.76 19.41 2.87
N VAL A 138 -40.64 19.79 3.47
CA VAL A 138 -39.31 19.79 2.81
C VAL A 138 -38.52 18.60 3.32
#